data_4d377fbfa21c25b0879350598fe7ca1e
#
_entry.id   4d377fbfa21c25b0879350598fe7ca1e
#
_cell.length_a   1.000
_cell.length_b   1.000
_cell.length_c   1.000
_cell.angle_alpha   90.00
_cell.angle_beta   90.00
_cell.angle_gamma   90.00
#
_symmetry.space_group_name_H-M   'P 1'
#
loop_
_entity.id
_entity.type
_entity.pdbx_description
1 polymer ?
#
loop_
_entity_poly.entity_id
_entity_poly.type
_entity_poly.pdbx_seq_one_letter_code
_entity_poly.pdbx_strand_id
1 'polypeptide(L)'
;MLKNYQRTINNQINFKGVGLHNGQVVNLSVKPAQENFGIKFCRVDMDENNLIEANYLNVVEPVLCTKIRNKQGATVSTVEHLMAAFFGEGIDNVLVEIDSSEVPILDGSANEFVEEIRKVGTKKQNETRKYIKVLNKVEVLDGEKYISIEPLDNDLIVDFEIIYDNPLIRRRRQERWRHFAYST
;
A
#
# COMPACT_ATOMS: atom_id res chain seq x y z
N MET A 1 0.94 -4.79 26.98
CA MET A 1 0.33 -4.64 25.65
C MET A 1 0.42 -3.17 25.26
N LEU A 2 1.31 -2.83 24.36
CA LEU A 2 1.42 -1.45 23.85
C LEU A 2 0.18 -1.18 22.99
N LYS A 3 -0.67 -0.27 23.44
CA LYS A 3 -1.79 0.23 22.63
C LYS A 3 -1.19 1.08 21.52
N ASN A 4 -0.97 0.50 20.35
CA ASN A 4 -0.56 1.28 19.20
C ASN A 4 -1.77 2.10 18.70
N TYR A 5 -1.61 3.40 18.71
CA TYR A 5 -2.62 4.34 18.24
C TYR A 5 -2.52 4.52 16.72
N GLN A 6 -3.66 4.85 16.13
CA GLN A 6 -3.71 5.24 14.72
C GLN A 6 -2.85 6.48 14.47
N ARG A 7 -2.42 6.62 13.22
CA ARG A 7 -1.60 7.75 12.76
C ARG A 7 -2.10 8.28 11.43
N THR A 8 -1.91 9.58 11.26
CA THR A 8 -2.02 10.28 9.98
C THR A 8 -0.77 11.14 9.77
N ILE A 9 -0.61 11.73 8.60
CA ILE A 9 0.45 12.70 8.31
C ILE A 9 0.13 14.07 8.93
N ASN A 10 1.17 14.87 9.24
CA ASN A 10 0.96 16.20 9.81
C ASN A 10 0.41 17.21 8.80
N ASN A 11 0.92 17.18 7.57
CA ASN A 11 0.58 18.12 6.50
C ASN A 11 0.39 17.38 5.17
N GLN A 12 -0.26 18.05 4.22
CA GLN A 12 -0.42 17.54 2.86
C GLN A 12 0.95 17.37 2.18
N ILE A 13 1.07 16.29 1.41
CA ILE A 13 2.20 16.00 0.54
C ILE A 13 1.69 15.97 -0.91
N ASN A 14 2.49 16.50 -1.84
CA ASN A 14 2.16 16.47 -3.26
C ASN A 14 3.26 15.73 -4.03
N PHE A 15 2.84 14.88 -4.94
CA PHE A 15 3.70 14.16 -5.87
C PHE A 15 3.30 14.49 -7.30
N LYS A 16 4.27 14.52 -8.19
CA LYS A 16 4.07 14.60 -9.63
C LYS A 16 4.99 13.62 -10.31
N GLY A 17 4.45 12.79 -11.17
CA GLY A 17 5.22 11.77 -11.88
C GLY A 17 4.45 11.23 -13.07
N VAL A 18 4.82 10.05 -13.53
CA VAL A 18 4.22 9.37 -14.68
C VAL A 18 3.74 7.99 -14.24
N GLY A 19 2.57 7.57 -14.70
CA GLY A 19 2.07 6.20 -14.51
C GLY A 19 2.91 5.20 -15.31
N LEU A 20 3.25 4.07 -14.69
CA LEU A 20 4.11 3.03 -15.31
C LEU A 20 3.46 2.40 -16.54
N HIS A 21 2.16 2.09 -16.45
CA HIS A 21 1.44 1.35 -17.48
C HIS A 21 0.73 2.28 -18.47
N ASN A 22 0.16 3.38 -17.99
CA ASN A 22 -0.60 4.29 -18.84
C ASN A 22 0.24 5.42 -19.46
N GLY A 23 1.46 5.67 -18.94
CA GLY A 23 2.37 6.71 -19.44
C GLY A 23 1.88 8.15 -19.25
N GLN A 24 0.80 8.37 -18.50
CA GLN A 24 0.22 9.69 -18.27
C GLN A 24 0.91 10.43 -17.14
N VAL A 25 1.00 11.76 -17.26
CA VAL A 25 1.42 12.61 -16.14
C VAL A 25 0.33 12.61 -15.07
N VAL A 26 0.74 12.41 -13.84
CA VAL A 26 -0.15 12.27 -12.68
C VAL A 26 0.24 13.28 -11.61
N ASN A 27 -0.74 14.00 -11.08
CA ASN A 27 -0.62 14.75 -9.85
C ASN A 27 -1.36 14.01 -8.75
N LEU A 28 -0.68 13.77 -7.64
CA LEU A 28 -1.19 13.05 -6.49
C LEU A 28 -0.95 13.87 -5.23
N SER A 29 -1.99 14.02 -4.42
CA SER A 29 -1.92 14.70 -3.11
C SER A 29 -2.33 13.73 -2.01
N VAL A 30 -1.49 13.58 -1.00
CA VAL A 30 -1.84 12.84 0.22
C VAL A 30 -2.22 13.85 1.29
N LYS A 31 -3.42 13.73 1.85
CA LYS A 31 -3.96 14.64 2.87
C LYS A 31 -4.17 13.90 4.18
N PRO A 32 -3.95 14.55 5.33
CA PRO A 32 -4.29 13.95 6.62
C PRO A 32 -5.79 13.69 6.71
N ALA A 33 -6.16 12.61 7.40
CA ALA A 33 -7.54 12.24 7.63
C ALA A 33 -7.81 11.95 9.11
N GLN A 34 -9.09 12.00 9.49
CA GLN A 34 -9.52 11.73 10.86
C GLN A 34 -9.40 10.26 11.23
N GLU A 35 -9.54 9.96 12.51
CA GLU A 35 -9.53 8.61 13.06
C GLU A 35 -10.59 7.72 12.40
N ASN A 36 -10.23 6.47 12.19
CA ASN A 36 -11.07 5.45 11.55
C ASN A 36 -11.45 5.74 10.09
N PHE A 37 -10.81 6.73 9.46
CA PHE A 37 -11.05 7.04 8.04
C PHE A 37 -10.52 5.94 7.12
N GLY A 38 -9.38 5.33 7.51
CA GLY A 38 -8.64 4.41 6.67
C GLY A 38 -7.86 5.12 5.55
N ILE A 39 -7.40 4.34 4.59
CA ILE A 39 -6.74 4.87 3.39
C ILE A 39 -7.75 4.87 2.26
N LYS A 40 -8.02 6.03 1.68
CA LYS A 40 -8.96 6.17 0.56
C LYS A 40 -8.34 6.97 -0.56
N PHE A 41 -8.62 6.53 -1.79
CA PHE A 41 -8.26 7.24 -3.00
C PHE A 41 -9.48 7.99 -3.54
N CYS A 42 -9.27 9.23 -3.97
CA CYS A 42 -10.28 10.07 -4.60
C CYS A 42 -9.80 10.46 -6.01
N ARG A 43 -10.49 10.01 -7.04
CA ARG A 43 -10.27 10.36 -8.44
C ARG A 43 -10.83 11.75 -8.72
N VAL A 44 -9.98 12.79 -8.58
CA VAL A 44 -10.39 14.19 -8.74
C VAL A 44 -10.66 14.60 -10.19
N ASP A 45 -10.31 13.75 -11.14
CA ASP A 45 -10.67 13.86 -12.56
C ASP A 45 -12.07 13.31 -12.89
N MET A 46 -12.79 12.83 -11.89
CA MET A 46 -14.18 12.34 -11.99
C MET A 46 -15.09 13.17 -11.11
N ASP A 47 -16.25 13.55 -11.63
CA ASP A 47 -17.21 14.42 -10.90
C ASP A 47 -17.93 13.66 -9.78
N GLU A 48 -18.27 12.38 -9.98
CA GLU A 48 -19.04 11.58 -9.04
C GLU A 48 -18.46 10.17 -8.86
N ASN A 49 -18.85 9.52 -7.76
CA ASN A 49 -18.49 8.11 -7.48
C ASN A 49 -16.98 7.82 -7.52
N ASN A 50 -16.21 8.80 -7.14
CA ASN A 50 -14.77 8.88 -7.33
C ASN A 50 -13.96 8.38 -6.12
N LEU A 51 -14.62 8.00 -5.00
CA LEU A 51 -13.96 7.56 -3.78
C LEU A 51 -13.80 6.03 -3.76
N ILE A 52 -12.57 5.56 -3.51
CA ILE A 52 -12.20 4.15 -3.52
C ILE A 52 -11.47 3.84 -2.21
N GLU A 53 -11.98 2.91 -1.42
CA GLU A 53 -11.29 2.45 -0.21
C GLU A 53 -10.15 1.50 -0.58
N ALA A 54 -8.96 1.71 -0.02
CA ALA A 54 -7.84 0.79 -0.12
C ALA A 54 -8.07 -0.41 0.80
N ASN A 55 -8.89 -1.33 0.33
CA ASN A 55 -9.31 -2.52 1.05
C ASN A 55 -9.09 -3.74 0.15
N TYR A 56 -8.68 -4.88 0.72
CA TYR A 56 -8.42 -6.12 -0.02
C TYR A 56 -9.67 -6.62 -0.78
N LEU A 57 -10.88 -6.33 -0.29
CA LEU A 57 -12.15 -6.66 -0.98
C LEU A 57 -12.36 -5.85 -2.26
N ASN A 58 -11.67 -4.74 -2.41
CA ASN A 58 -11.74 -3.87 -3.58
C ASN A 58 -10.63 -4.16 -4.61
N VAL A 59 -9.75 -5.12 -4.35
CA VAL A 59 -8.71 -5.52 -5.29
C VAL A 59 -9.35 -6.24 -6.47
N VAL A 60 -9.01 -5.81 -7.69
CA VAL A 60 -9.54 -6.36 -8.94
C VAL A 60 -8.43 -6.51 -9.97
N GLU A 61 -8.56 -7.51 -10.85
CA GLU A 61 -7.70 -7.69 -12.02
C GLU A 61 -6.20 -7.44 -11.72
N PRO A 62 -5.57 -8.21 -10.82
CA PRO A 62 -4.19 -7.97 -10.39
C PRO A 62 -3.21 -8.46 -11.47
N VAL A 63 -3.18 -7.75 -12.62
CA VAL A 63 -2.26 -8.04 -13.73
C VAL A 63 -1.13 -7.04 -13.70
N LEU A 64 0.08 -7.49 -13.35
CA LEU A 64 1.33 -6.72 -13.28
C LEU A 64 1.32 -5.55 -12.29
N CYS A 65 0.23 -5.32 -11.57
CA CYS A 65 0.10 -4.28 -10.53
C CYS A 65 -1.07 -4.59 -9.60
N THR A 66 -1.13 -3.93 -8.45
CA THR A 66 -2.31 -3.94 -7.59
C THR A 66 -3.28 -2.86 -8.03
N LYS A 67 -4.48 -3.27 -8.45
CA LYS A 67 -5.58 -2.38 -8.85
C LYS A 67 -6.72 -2.49 -7.86
N ILE A 68 -7.26 -1.36 -7.44
CA ILE A 68 -8.48 -1.29 -6.61
C ILE A 68 -9.61 -0.62 -7.37
N ARG A 69 -10.86 -1.04 -7.08
CA ARG A 69 -12.07 -0.52 -7.72
C ARG A 69 -13.19 -0.37 -6.70
N ASN A 70 -13.94 0.72 -6.80
CA ASN A 70 -15.18 0.85 -6.04
C ASN A 70 -16.38 0.15 -6.76
N LYS A 71 -17.52 0.12 -6.10
CA LYS A 71 -18.72 -0.53 -6.64
C LYS A 71 -19.27 0.15 -7.92
N GLN A 72 -18.94 1.41 -8.12
CA GLN A 72 -19.38 2.22 -9.26
C GLN A 72 -18.44 2.15 -10.46
N GLY A 73 -17.30 1.46 -10.33
CA GLY A 73 -16.37 1.22 -11.41
C GLY A 73 -15.15 2.16 -11.45
N ALA A 74 -15.05 3.16 -10.58
CA ALA A 74 -13.84 3.97 -10.48
C ALA A 74 -12.66 3.11 -10.02
N THR A 75 -11.49 3.27 -10.65
CA THR A 75 -10.29 2.46 -10.40
C THR A 75 -9.06 3.31 -10.14
N VAL A 76 -8.16 2.77 -9.32
CA VAL A 76 -6.76 3.23 -9.21
C VAL A 76 -5.85 2.01 -9.22
N SER A 77 -4.79 2.06 -10.02
CA SER A 77 -3.79 0.99 -10.18
C SER A 77 -2.42 1.40 -9.65
N THR A 78 -1.52 0.42 -9.54
CA THR A 78 -0.12 0.59 -9.08
C THR A 78 -0.06 1.23 -7.69
N VAL A 79 -0.97 0.80 -6.80
CA VAL A 79 -1.08 1.35 -5.44
C VAL A 79 -0.03 0.77 -4.47
N GLU A 80 0.63 -0.35 -4.82
CA GLU A 80 1.48 -1.16 -3.95
C GLU A 80 2.65 -0.38 -3.34
N HIS A 81 3.33 0.49 -4.10
CA HIS A 81 4.50 1.25 -3.61
C HIS A 81 4.09 2.29 -2.56
N LEU A 82 3.01 3.03 -2.82
CA LEU A 82 2.46 4.01 -1.88
C LEU A 82 1.89 3.32 -0.63
N MET A 83 1.19 2.18 -0.80
CA MET A 83 0.67 1.40 0.33
C MET A 83 1.80 0.82 1.18
N ALA A 84 2.91 0.38 0.57
CA ALA A 84 4.10 -0.07 1.27
C ALA A 84 4.73 1.07 2.11
N ALA A 85 4.79 2.30 1.56
CA ALA A 85 5.26 3.47 2.29
C ALA A 85 4.34 3.79 3.49
N PHE A 86 3.02 3.79 3.31
CA PHE A 86 2.07 4.00 4.42
C PHE A 86 2.22 2.95 5.50
N PHE A 87 2.35 1.68 5.12
CA PHE A 87 2.57 0.59 6.06
C PHE A 87 3.88 0.78 6.83
N GLY A 88 4.99 1.05 6.11
CA GLY A 88 6.32 1.23 6.70
C GLY A 88 6.39 2.41 7.66
N GLU A 89 5.68 3.51 7.41
CA GLU A 89 5.65 4.69 8.26
C GLU A 89 4.48 4.67 9.27
N GLY A 90 3.72 3.58 9.31
CA GLY A 90 2.65 3.36 10.28
C GLY A 90 1.47 4.31 10.11
N ILE A 91 1.14 4.68 8.88
CA ILE A 91 0.00 5.54 8.54
C ILE A 91 -1.26 4.68 8.43
N ASP A 92 -2.32 5.10 9.13
CA ASP A 92 -3.61 4.42 9.15
C ASP A 92 -4.69 5.21 8.39
N ASN A 93 -4.62 6.54 8.41
CA ASN A 93 -5.71 7.40 7.95
C ASN A 93 -5.19 8.51 7.03
N VAL A 94 -5.47 8.43 5.74
CA VAL A 94 -5.16 9.46 4.74
C VAL A 94 -6.19 9.45 3.61
N LEU A 95 -6.40 10.63 3.02
CA LEU A 95 -7.08 10.78 1.74
C LEU A 95 -6.00 11.02 0.66
N VAL A 96 -6.01 10.18 -0.36
CA VAL A 96 -5.15 10.31 -1.53
C VAL A 96 -5.98 10.84 -2.69
N GLU A 97 -5.80 12.11 -3.06
CA GLU A 97 -6.39 12.67 -4.26
C GLU A 97 -5.47 12.44 -5.46
N ILE A 98 -6.04 12.01 -6.56
CA ILE A 98 -5.30 11.67 -7.78
C ILE A 98 -6.11 12.05 -9.02
N ASP A 99 -5.45 12.69 -10.01
CA ASP A 99 -6.06 13.12 -11.27
C ASP A 99 -5.92 12.11 -12.41
N SER A 100 -5.59 10.87 -12.09
CA SER A 100 -5.41 9.77 -13.06
C SER A 100 -5.82 8.43 -12.46
N SER A 101 -5.95 7.41 -13.30
CA SER A 101 -6.26 6.04 -12.89
C SER A 101 -5.05 5.24 -12.38
N GLU A 102 -3.87 5.83 -12.29
CA GLU A 102 -2.66 5.14 -11.87
C GLU A 102 -1.79 6.01 -10.96
N VAL A 103 -1.29 5.43 -9.86
CA VAL A 103 -0.32 6.10 -8.98
C VAL A 103 0.99 6.33 -9.73
N PRO A 104 1.65 7.51 -9.60
CA PRO A 104 2.91 7.75 -10.27
C PRO A 104 3.98 6.79 -9.77
N ILE A 105 4.78 6.24 -10.69
CA ILE A 105 5.79 5.21 -10.35
C ILE A 105 7.02 5.80 -9.65
N LEU A 106 7.29 7.08 -9.82
CA LEU A 106 8.46 7.79 -9.30
C LEU A 106 9.77 7.05 -9.66
N ASP A 107 10.58 6.69 -8.66
CA ASP A 107 11.84 5.93 -8.84
C ASP A 107 11.63 4.41 -8.97
N GLY A 108 10.39 3.94 -8.96
CA GLY A 108 10.05 2.50 -9.01
C GLY A 108 10.15 1.80 -7.66
N SER A 109 10.32 2.54 -6.57
CA SER A 109 10.33 2.04 -5.20
C SER A 109 9.34 2.78 -4.30
N ALA A 110 9.29 2.43 -3.01
CA ALA A 110 8.55 3.19 -2.01
C ALA A 110 9.35 4.36 -1.41
N ASN A 111 10.62 4.51 -1.76
CA ASN A 111 11.56 5.38 -1.05
C ASN A 111 11.16 6.86 -1.12
N GLU A 112 10.85 7.39 -2.31
CA GLU A 112 10.45 8.79 -2.45
C GLU A 112 9.17 9.10 -1.65
N PHE A 113 8.21 8.16 -1.60
CA PHE A 113 7.00 8.31 -0.76
C PHE A 113 7.36 8.37 0.73
N VAL A 114 8.24 7.47 1.19
CA VAL A 114 8.71 7.41 2.58
C VAL A 114 9.44 8.69 2.96
N GLU A 115 10.34 9.19 2.11
CA GLU A 115 11.08 10.43 2.37
C GLU A 115 10.15 11.63 2.58
N GLU A 116 9.15 11.80 1.71
CA GLU A 116 8.20 12.90 1.84
C GLU A 116 7.29 12.75 3.08
N ILE A 117 6.87 11.54 3.44
CA ILE A 117 6.13 11.28 4.69
C ILE A 117 7.00 11.67 5.90
N ARG A 118 8.27 11.29 5.91
CA ARG A 118 9.21 11.63 7.00
C ARG A 118 9.47 13.13 7.11
N LYS A 119 9.57 13.84 5.98
CA LYS A 119 9.75 15.31 5.97
C LYS A 119 8.59 16.04 6.65
N VAL A 120 7.35 15.66 6.36
CA VAL A 120 6.19 16.30 6.99
C VAL A 120 5.91 15.76 8.38
N GLY A 121 6.40 14.55 8.68
CA GLY A 121 6.15 13.86 9.93
C GLY A 121 4.75 13.30 10.08
N THR A 122 4.53 12.56 11.15
CA THR A 122 3.27 11.87 11.43
C THR A 122 2.64 12.34 12.73
N LYS A 123 1.32 12.32 12.81
CA LYS A 123 0.54 12.68 13.99
C LYS A 123 -0.14 11.46 14.58
N LYS A 124 0.11 11.20 15.86
CA LYS A 124 -0.63 10.21 16.65
C LYS A 124 -2.06 10.69 16.85
N GLN A 125 -3.01 9.78 16.74
CA GLN A 125 -4.44 9.99 16.94
C GLN A 125 -4.91 9.31 18.25
N ASN A 126 -6.18 9.49 18.65
CA ASN A 126 -6.69 8.99 19.93
C ASN A 126 -7.22 7.57 19.83
N GLU A 127 -7.62 7.12 18.64
CA GLU A 127 -8.14 5.78 18.41
C GLU A 127 -7.02 4.74 18.31
N THR A 128 -7.29 3.53 18.78
CA THR A 128 -6.35 2.42 18.72
C THR A 128 -6.35 1.77 17.33
N ARG A 129 -5.18 1.32 16.91
CA ARG A 129 -5.02 0.57 15.66
C ARG A 129 -5.72 -0.79 15.75
N LYS A 130 -6.35 -1.19 14.67
CA LYS A 130 -6.91 -2.54 14.50
C LYS A 130 -5.85 -3.44 13.91
N TYR A 131 -5.76 -4.66 14.43
CA TYR A 131 -4.83 -5.68 13.96
C TYR A 131 -5.56 -6.92 13.49
N ILE A 132 -5.08 -7.53 12.44
CA ILE A 132 -5.46 -8.87 12.04
C ILE A 132 -4.48 -9.83 12.73
N LYS A 133 -4.99 -10.72 13.60
CA LYS A 133 -4.18 -11.76 14.21
C LYS A 133 -4.40 -13.06 13.46
N VAL A 134 -3.32 -13.58 12.89
CA VAL A 134 -3.35 -14.90 12.25
C VAL A 134 -3.37 -15.96 13.35
N LEU A 135 -4.39 -16.82 13.35
CA LEU A 135 -4.58 -17.86 14.36
C LEU A 135 -4.11 -19.24 13.88
N ASN A 136 -4.25 -19.50 12.58
CA ASN A 136 -3.86 -20.76 11.94
C ASN A 136 -3.11 -20.48 10.65
N LYS A 137 -2.34 -21.46 10.20
CA LYS A 137 -1.74 -21.40 8.86
C LYS A 137 -2.83 -21.44 7.81
N VAL A 138 -2.73 -20.54 6.83
CA VAL A 138 -3.60 -20.51 5.64
C VAL A 138 -2.70 -20.53 4.41
N GLU A 139 -3.06 -21.35 3.44
CA GLU A 139 -2.32 -21.50 2.18
C GLU A 139 -3.27 -21.41 1.00
N VAL A 140 -2.79 -20.79 -0.07
CA VAL A 140 -3.49 -20.72 -1.36
C VAL A 140 -2.51 -21.19 -2.45
N LEU A 141 -2.99 -22.10 -3.29
CA LEU A 141 -2.25 -22.66 -4.42
C LEU A 141 -2.93 -22.27 -5.73
N ASP A 142 -2.13 -21.86 -6.71
CA ASP A 142 -2.57 -21.58 -8.08
C ASP A 142 -1.49 -22.13 -9.06
N GLY A 143 -1.68 -23.35 -9.53
CA GLY A 143 -0.68 -24.08 -10.29
C GLY A 143 0.61 -24.26 -9.49
N GLU A 144 1.73 -23.77 -10.02
CA GLU A 144 3.04 -23.79 -9.36
C GLU A 144 3.27 -22.64 -8.38
N LYS A 145 2.33 -21.70 -8.31
CA LYS A 145 2.41 -20.55 -7.42
C LYS A 145 1.73 -20.86 -6.09
N TYR A 146 2.32 -20.43 -5.01
CA TYR A 146 1.67 -20.52 -3.72
C TYR A 146 1.93 -19.29 -2.85
N ILE A 147 1.01 -19.03 -1.95
CA ILE A 147 1.18 -18.06 -0.87
C ILE A 147 0.71 -18.71 0.43
N SER A 148 1.44 -18.48 1.51
CA SER A 148 1.00 -18.90 2.84
C SER A 148 1.20 -17.78 3.84
N ILE A 149 0.33 -17.78 4.87
CA ILE A 149 0.46 -16.94 6.05
C ILE A 149 0.31 -17.82 7.27
N GLU A 150 1.20 -17.68 8.26
CA GLU A 150 1.17 -18.48 9.47
C GLU A 150 1.35 -17.61 10.72
N PRO A 151 0.89 -18.07 11.90
CA PRO A 151 1.10 -17.35 13.15
C PRO A 151 2.58 -17.15 13.44
N LEU A 152 2.92 -15.94 13.87
CA LEU A 152 4.24 -15.60 14.37
C LEU A 152 4.09 -14.68 15.58
N ASP A 153 4.89 -14.89 16.62
CA ASP A 153 4.84 -14.06 17.82
C ASP A 153 5.64 -12.77 17.63
N ASN A 154 4.94 -11.63 17.76
CA ASN A 154 5.50 -10.29 17.85
C ASN A 154 6.36 -9.81 16.66
N ASP A 155 6.19 -10.40 15.47
CA ASP A 155 6.97 -10.00 14.30
C ASP A 155 6.18 -10.16 13.00
N LEU A 156 6.68 -9.59 11.91
CA LEU A 156 6.27 -9.86 10.55
C LEU A 156 7.53 -10.28 9.76
N ILE A 157 7.53 -11.50 9.28
CA ILE A 157 8.57 -12.01 8.38
C ILE A 157 7.93 -12.21 7.02
N VAL A 158 8.54 -11.64 5.99
CA VAL A 158 8.18 -11.88 4.59
C VAL A 158 9.31 -12.69 3.96
N ASP A 159 8.97 -13.86 3.46
CA ASP A 159 9.89 -14.75 2.75
C ASP A 159 9.31 -14.97 1.35
N PHE A 160 10.02 -14.60 0.31
CA PHE A 160 9.54 -14.78 -1.03
C PHE A 160 10.62 -15.28 -2.00
N GLU A 161 10.20 -16.07 -2.96
CA GLU A 161 11.03 -16.57 -4.04
C GLU A 161 10.37 -16.25 -5.38
N ILE A 162 11.15 -15.68 -6.31
CA ILE A 162 10.72 -15.44 -7.69
C ILE A 162 11.58 -16.31 -8.60
N ILE A 163 10.92 -17.09 -9.45
CA ILE A 163 11.56 -17.93 -10.46
C ILE A 163 11.23 -17.35 -11.83
N TYR A 164 12.26 -16.97 -12.57
CA TYR A 164 12.12 -16.52 -13.95
C TYR A 164 12.45 -17.66 -14.90
N ASP A 165 11.53 -17.95 -15.82
CA ASP A 165 11.78 -18.89 -16.92
C ASP A 165 12.56 -18.21 -18.07
N ASN A 166 13.72 -17.63 -17.71
CA ASN A 166 14.60 -16.95 -18.63
C ASN A 166 16.06 -17.37 -18.36
N PRO A 167 16.77 -17.98 -19.33
CA PRO A 167 18.14 -18.46 -19.12
C PRO A 167 19.15 -17.37 -18.76
N LEU A 168 18.88 -16.09 -19.06
CA LEU A 168 19.73 -14.96 -18.71
C LEU A 168 19.46 -14.43 -17.29
N ILE A 169 18.25 -14.69 -16.72
CA ILE A 169 17.84 -14.19 -15.41
C ILE A 169 17.74 -15.34 -14.40
N ARG A 170 18.27 -16.49 -14.66
CA ARG A 170 18.14 -17.74 -13.89
C ARG A 170 18.50 -17.70 -12.40
N ARG A 171 18.69 -16.56 -11.78
CA ARG A 171 18.93 -16.48 -10.34
C ARG A 171 17.60 -16.47 -9.59
N ARG A 172 17.34 -17.58 -8.89
CA ARG A 172 16.43 -17.60 -7.74
C ARG A 172 16.87 -16.48 -6.79
N ARG A 173 16.05 -15.48 -6.63
CA ARG A 173 16.27 -14.48 -5.58
C ARG A 173 15.34 -14.82 -4.44
N GLN A 174 15.87 -15.46 -3.41
CA GLN A 174 15.19 -15.65 -2.15
C GLN A 174 15.58 -14.49 -1.25
N GLU A 175 14.63 -13.67 -0.85
CA GLU A 175 14.86 -12.58 0.08
C GLU A 175 13.99 -12.78 1.32
N ARG A 176 14.60 -12.63 2.47
CA ARG A 176 13.94 -12.70 3.76
C ARG A 176 13.99 -11.35 4.43
N TRP A 177 12.82 -10.73 4.60
CA TRP A 177 12.68 -9.45 5.27
C TRP A 177 12.06 -9.65 6.65
N ARG A 178 12.66 -9.02 7.67
CA ARG A 178 12.07 -8.92 9.00
C ARG A 178 11.62 -7.50 9.22
N HIS A 179 10.36 -7.33 9.53
CA HIS A 179 9.82 -6.06 9.98
C HIS A 179 9.69 -6.15 11.50
N PHE A 180 10.54 -5.43 12.22
CA PHE A 180 10.35 -5.29 13.66
C PHE A 180 9.13 -4.40 13.87
N ALA A 181 8.07 -4.96 14.45
CA ALA A 181 6.95 -4.16 14.92
C ALA A 181 7.52 -3.07 15.83
N TYR A 182 7.18 -1.82 15.52
CA TYR A 182 7.71 -0.64 16.21
C TYR A 182 7.87 -0.86 17.71
N SER A 183 9.13 -0.95 18.15
CA SER A 183 9.49 -0.80 19.56
C SER A 183 9.64 0.71 19.79
N THR A 184 8.66 1.33 20.41
CA THR A 184 8.71 2.38 21.43
C THR A 184 7.35 2.87 21.80
#